data_82812639cd9b9868ee7c16ca18809207
#
_entry.id   82812639cd9b9868ee7c16ca18809207
#
_cell.length_a   1.000
_cell.length_b   1.000
_cell.length_c   1.000
_cell.angle_alpha   90.00
_cell.angle_beta   90.00
_cell.angle_gamma   90.00
#
_symmetry.space_group_name_H-M   'P 1'
#
loop_
_entity.id
_entity.type
_entity.pdbx_description
1 polymer ?
#
loop_
_entity_poly.entity_id
_entity_poly.type
_entity_poly.pdbx_seq_one_letter_code
_entity_poly.pdbx_strand_id
1 'polypeptide(L)'
;TIYKSKTSMPGFAEKMKTIVSEFKQYGITDDVLNNMKAECDSKPLLRHKLNDVEIISDAFNEYIKEKVITTEDVLTIFCKYISSSDFIKNTYFYIDGFTGFTPIQYQVLELLIKHCAGVKIAITLPEDEFQSLRNAYSKGNNAISKYELFNLSKDTLWKLKDIINRNNIEQQETVIV
;
A
#
# COMPACT_ATOMS: atom_id res chain seq x y z
N THR A 1 -4.22 -24.66 17.59
CA THR A 1 -4.11 -23.20 17.52
C THR A 1 -3.29 -22.65 18.70
N ILE A 2 -2.34 -21.78 18.43
CA ILE A 2 -1.48 -21.16 19.45
C ILE A 2 -2.25 -20.12 20.25
N TYR A 3 -3.20 -19.45 19.61
CA TYR A 3 -3.94 -18.36 20.22
C TYR A 3 -5.17 -18.78 21.02
N LYS A 4 -5.54 -20.08 21.04
CA LYS A 4 -6.74 -20.58 21.74
C LYS A 4 -6.82 -20.12 23.20
N SER A 5 -5.71 -20.14 23.92
CA SER A 5 -5.66 -19.71 25.33
C SER A 5 -5.58 -18.20 25.52
N LYS A 6 -5.45 -17.43 24.44
CA LYS A 6 -5.25 -15.98 24.47
C LYS A 6 -6.47 -15.18 24.02
N THR A 7 -7.48 -15.85 23.48
CA THR A 7 -8.69 -15.19 22.94
C THR A 7 -9.45 -14.36 23.97
N SER A 8 -9.39 -14.72 25.26
CA SER A 8 -10.01 -13.99 26.37
C SER A 8 -9.12 -12.88 26.95
N MET A 9 -7.88 -12.74 26.48
CA MET A 9 -6.98 -11.70 27.02
C MET A 9 -7.41 -10.31 26.53
N PRO A 10 -7.37 -9.28 27.42
CA PRO A 10 -7.59 -7.90 27.01
C PRO A 10 -6.65 -7.49 25.86
N GLY A 11 -7.18 -6.80 24.86
CA GLY A 11 -6.42 -6.33 23.70
C GLY A 11 -6.11 -7.40 22.64
N PHE A 12 -6.46 -8.68 22.82
CA PHE A 12 -6.25 -9.69 21.78
C PHE A 12 -7.07 -9.39 20.53
N ALA A 13 -8.36 -9.09 20.70
CA ALA A 13 -9.24 -8.76 19.59
C ALA A 13 -8.76 -7.50 18.82
N GLU A 14 -8.28 -6.48 19.56
CA GLU A 14 -7.73 -5.26 18.94
C GLU A 14 -6.47 -5.54 18.12
N LYS A 15 -5.55 -6.35 18.65
CA LYS A 15 -4.36 -6.78 17.89
C LYS A 15 -4.72 -7.60 16.65
N MET A 16 -5.69 -8.48 16.73
CA MET A 16 -6.14 -9.25 15.56
C MET A 16 -6.79 -8.34 14.53
N LYS A 17 -7.63 -7.39 14.95
CA LYS A 17 -8.19 -6.37 14.08
C LYS A 17 -7.08 -5.60 13.34
N THR A 18 -6.05 -5.16 14.06
CA THR A 18 -4.91 -4.45 13.45
C THR A 18 -4.23 -5.31 12.39
N ILE A 19 -3.93 -6.58 12.68
CA ILE A 19 -3.29 -7.49 11.73
C ILE A 19 -4.17 -7.71 10.48
N VAL A 20 -5.48 -7.90 10.66
CA VAL A 20 -6.41 -8.09 9.53
C VAL A 20 -6.50 -6.82 8.68
N SER A 21 -6.54 -5.63 9.31
CA SER A 21 -6.47 -4.34 8.61
C SER A 21 -5.17 -4.19 7.82
N GLU A 22 -4.03 -4.52 8.42
CA GLU A 22 -2.72 -4.48 7.74
C GLU A 22 -2.68 -5.44 6.55
N PHE A 23 -3.21 -6.66 6.70
CA PHE A 23 -3.27 -7.61 5.58
C PHE A 23 -4.03 -7.02 4.40
N LYS A 24 -5.18 -6.38 4.64
CA LYS A 24 -5.95 -5.70 3.58
C LYS A 24 -5.18 -4.53 2.96
N GLN A 25 -4.59 -3.66 3.79
CA GLN A 25 -3.83 -2.48 3.32
C GLN A 25 -2.60 -2.84 2.49
N TYR A 26 -1.92 -3.93 2.86
CA TYR A 26 -0.73 -4.42 2.17
C TYR A 26 -1.02 -5.44 1.07
N GLY A 27 -2.29 -5.75 0.83
CA GLY A 27 -2.69 -6.68 -0.23
C GLY A 27 -2.22 -8.11 0.01
N ILE A 28 -2.17 -8.53 1.29
CA ILE A 28 -1.84 -9.92 1.66
C ILE A 28 -3.05 -10.79 1.33
N THR A 29 -3.01 -11.40 0.15
CA THR A 29 -3.99 -12.38 -0.32
C THR A 29 -3.67 -13.76 0.23
N ASP A 30 -4.61 -14.70 0.10
CA ASP A 30 -4.42 -16.11 0.49
C ASP A 30 -3.18 -16.72 -0.20
N ASP A 31 -2.94 -16.40 -1.48
CA ASP A 31 -1.75 -16.85 -2.21
C ASP A 31 -0.45 -16.32 -1.59
N VAL A 32 -0.41 -15.03 -1.24
CA VAL A 32 0.74 -14.40 -0.57
C VAL A 32 0.95 -15.06 0.79
N LEU A 33 -0.13 -15.26 1.56
CA LEU A 33 -0.06 -15.88 2.87
C LEU A 33 0.42 -17.35 2.78
N ASN A 34 -0.03 -18.09 1.77
CA ASN A 34 0.44 -19.46 1.51
C ASN A 34 1.93 -19.50 1.16
N ASN A 35 2.41 -18.57 0.34
CA ASN A 35 3.84 -18.45 0.03
C ASN A 35 4.65 -18.11 1.30
N MET A 36 4.19 -17.17 2.12
CA MET A 36 4.83 -16.85 3.40
C MET A 36 4.90 -18.07 4.33
N LYS A 37 3.82 -18.88 4.39
CA LYS A 37 3.82 -20.12 5.19
C LYS A 37 4.79 -21.18 4.65
N ALA A 38 4.94 -21.27 3.33
CA ALA A 38 5.89 -22.18 2.70
C ALA A 38 7.36 -21.80 3.01
N GLU A 39 7.66 -20.51 3.13
CA GLU A 39 9.00 -20.03 3.52
C GLU A 39 9.31 -20.21 5.02
N CYS A 40 8.33 -20.62 5.82
CA CYS A 40 8.47 -20.79 7.27
C CYS A 40 8.92 -22.20 7.71
N ASP A 41 9.50 -23.03 6.86
CA ASP A 41 9.91 -24.40 7.19
C ASP A 41 10.88 -24.46 8.38
N SER A 42 11.80 -23.50 8.49
CA SER A 42 12.73 -23.37 9.63
C SER A 42 12.12 -22.69 10.86
N LYS A 43 10.86 -22.21 10.79
CA LYS A 43 10.19 -21.40 11.82
C LYS A 43 8.78 -21.92 12.11
N PRO A 44 8.61 -23.13 12.67
CA PRO A 44 7.31 -23.77 12.85
C PRO A 44 6.32 -22.93 13.70
N LEU A 45 6.83 -22.22 14.71
CA LEU A 45 6.02 -21.32 15.52
C LEU A 45 5.40 -20.17 14.71
N LEU A 46 6.16 -19.59 13.78
CA LEU A 46 5.66 -18.54 12.90
C LEU A 46 4.58 -19.09 11.94
N ARG A 47 4.83 -20.24 11.34
CA ARG A 47 3.87 -20.94 10.47
C ARG A 47 2.53 -21.18 11.21
N HIS A 48 2.58 -21.66 12.45
CA HIS A 48 1.37 -21.85 13.24
C HIS A 48 0.65 -20.54 13.56
N LYS A 49 1.38 -19.44 13.83
CA LYS A 49 0.78 -18.13 14.04
C LYS A 49 0.09 -17.61 12.77
N LEU A 50 0.71 -17.78 11.60
CA LEU A 50 0.10 -17.39 10.32
C LEU A 50 -1.18 -18.18 10.04
N ASN A 51 -1.20 -19.49 10.31
CA ASN A 51 -2.42 -20.29 10.19
C ASN A 51 -3.55 -19.81 11.13
N ASP A 52 -3.22 -19.46 12.36
CA ASP A 52 -4.22 -18.95 13.31
C ASP A 52 -4.76 -17.59 12.87
N VAL A 53 -3.90 -16.70 12.35
CA VAL A 53 -4.33 -15.39 11.84
C VAL A 53 -5.20 -15.54 10.59
N GLU A 54 -4.88 -16.47 9.69
CA GLU A 54 -5.70 -16.80 8.52
C GLU A 54 -7.12 -17.22 8.95
N ILE A 55 -7.23 -18.21 9.84
CA ILE A 55 -8.53 -18.68 10.34
C ILE A 55 -9.36 -17.54 10.94
N ILE A 56 -8.71 -16.65 11.71
CA ILE A 56 -9.38 -15.50 12.33
C ILE A 56 -9.80 -14.49 11.27
N SER A 57 -8.94 -14.22 10.29
CA SER A 57 -9.23 -13.30 9.19
C SER A 57 -10.41 -13.78 8.35
N ASP A 58 -10.44 -15.06 7.99
CA ASP A 58 -11.50 -15.66 7.19
C ASP A 58 -12.84 -15.60 7.93
N ALA A 59 -12.84 -15.99 9.20
CA ALA A 59 -14.03 -15.93 10.04
C ALA A 59 -14.54 -14.49 10.22
N PHE A 60 -13.64 -13.53 10.37
CA PHE A 60 -13.99 -12.11 10.46
C PHE A 60 -14.58 -11.60 9.12
N ASN A 61 -13.93 -11.89 8.00
CA ASN A 61 -14.40 -11.47 6.70
C ASN A 61 -15.76 -12.07 6.37
N GLU A 62 -16.00 -13.33 6.68
CA GLU A 62 -17.30 -13.96 6.48
C GLU A 62 -18.36 -13.35 7.40
N TYR A 63 -18.02 -13.02 8.66
CA TYR A 63 -18.94 -12.38 9.59
C TYR A 63 -19.38 -10.99 9.15
N ILE A 64 -18.46 -10.19 8.59
CA ILE A 64 -18.77 -8.81 8.15
C ILE A 64 -19.33 -8.76 6.71
N LYS A 65 -19.19 -9.83 5.94
CA LYS A 65 -19.71 -9.94 4.58
C LYS A 65 -21.17 -9.51 4.53
N GLU A 66 -21.48 -8.61 3.61
CA GLU A 66 -22.81 -8.05 3.43
C GLU A 66 -23.35 -7.18 4.59
N LYS A 67 -22.64 -7.07 5.72
CA LYS A 67 -23.07 -6.28 6.87
C LYS A 67 -22.41 -4.91 6.96
N VAL A 68 -21.14 -4.83 6.65
CA VAL A 68 -20.32 -3.63 6.86
C VAL A 68 -19.28 -3.53 5.75
N ILE A 69 -19.07 -2.32 5.25
CA ILE A 69 -17.89 -1.96 4.43
C ILE A 69 -16.85 -1.43 5.40
N THR A 70 -15.69 -2.07 5.47
CA THR A 70 -14.59 -1.56 6.30
C THR A 70 -13.88 -0.39 5.61
N THR A 71 -13.17 0.42 6.38
CA THR A 71 -12.38 1.55 5.83
C THR A 71 -11.39 1.09 4.76
N GLU A 72 -10.81 -0.10 4.96
CA GLU A 72 -9.87 -0.71 4.01
C GLU A 72 -10.56 -1.12 2.70
N ASP A 73 -11.81 -1.58 2.77
CA ASP A 73 -12.57 -1.99 1.59
C ASP A 73 -12.98 -0.78 0.73
N VAL A 74 -13.11 0.43 1.32
CA VAL A 74 -13.49 1.66 0.59
C VAL A 74 -12.52 1.93 -0.56
N LEU A 75 -11.21 1.84 -0.35
CA LEU A 75 -10.22 2.08 -1.41
C LEU A 75 -10.31 1.03 -2.51
N THR A 76 -10.53 -0.23 -2.15
CA THR A 76 -10.72 -1.32 -3.12
C THR A 76 -11.98 -1.12 -3.97
N ILE A 77 -13.07 -0.69 -3.34
CA ILE A 77 -14.33 -0.35 -4.04
C ILE A 77 -14.10 0.87 -4.93
N PHE A 78 -13.44 1.90 -4.43
CA PHE A 78 -13.13 3.13 -5.18
C PHE A 78 -12.35 2.80 -6.46
N CYS A 79 -11.34 1.94 -6.40
CA CYS A 79 -10.60 1.49 -7.57
C CYS A 79 -11.49 0.94 -8.69
N LYS A 80 -12.59 0.25 -8.36
CA LYS A 80 -13.51 -0.32 -9.36
C LYS A 80 -14.27 0.73 -10.15
N TYR A 81 -14.47 1.93 -9.59
CA TYR A 81 -15.31 2.97 -10.17
C TYR A 81 -14.53 4.15 -10.76
N ILE A 82 -13.23 4.30 -10.49
CA ILE A 82 -12.43 5.42 -10.97
C ILE A 82 -12.51 5.58 -12.48
N SER A 83 -12.32 4.50 -13.23
CA SER A 83 -12.27 4.55 -14.70
C SER A 83 -13.61 4.88 -15.36
N SER A 84 -14.73 4.59 -14.69
CA SER A 84 -16.08 4.81 -15.22
C SER A 84 -16.72 6.13 -14.75
N SER A 85 -16.11 6.83 -13.79
CA SER A 85 -16.67 8.04 -13.19
C SER A 85 -16.32 9.28 -14.01
N ASP A 86 -17.33 9.94 -14.60
CA ASP A 86 -17.13 11.20 -15.31
C ASP A 86 -16.73 12.34 -14.37
N PHE A 87 -17.11 12.26 -13.10
CA PHE A 87 -16.65 13.19 -12.08
C PHE A 87 -15.12 13.11 -11.93
N ILE A 88 -14.56 11.92 -11.79
CA ILE A 88 -13.12 11.70 -11.66
C ILE A 88 -12.38 12.19 -12.91
N LYS A 89 -12.87 11.89 -14.11
CA LYS A 89 -12.24 12.30 -15.38
C LYS A 89 -12.04 13.82 -15.49
N ASN A 90 -12.94 14.60 -14.89
CA ASN A 90 -12.91 16.06 -14.94
C ASN A 90 -12.33 16.72 -13.66
N THR A 91 -11.73 15.92 -12.76
CA THR A 91 -11.23 16.40 -11.47
C THR A 91 -9.70 16.45 -11.45
N TYR A 92 -9.14 17.51 -10.85
CA TYR A 92 -7.73 17.61 -10.47
C TYR A 92 -7.54 17.20 -9.02
N PHE A 93 -6.59 16.33 -8.76
CA PHE A 93 -6.24 15.85 -7.41
C PHE A 93 -4.95 16.48 -6.93
N TYR A 94 -4.98 17.00 -5.72
CA TYR A 94 -3.81 17.53 -5.00
C TYR A 94 -3.59 16.68 -3.76
N ILE A 95 -2.43 16.08 -3.66
CA ILE A 95 -2.07 15.13 -2.60
C ILE A 95 -0.85 15.68 -1.89
N ASP A 96 -0.98 15.94 -0.60
CA ASP A 96 0.06 16.54 0.24
C ASP A 96 0.10 15.89 1.62
N GLY A 97 1.25 16.01 2.30
CA GLY A 97 1.43 15.51 3.68
C GLY A 97 1.70 14.01 3.78
N PHE A 98 2.02 13.34 2.68
CA PHE A 98 2.37 11.91 2.67
C PHE A 98 3.86 11.71 2.46
N THR A 99 4.47 10.86 3.29
CA THR A 99 5.84 10.38 3.10
C THR A 99 5.91 9.06 2.35
N GLY A 100 4.79 8.30 2.36
CA GLY A 100 4.66 7.02 1.67
C GLY A 100 3.21 6.59 1.53
N PHE A 101 2.97 5.57 0.73
CA PHE A 101 1.64 5.01 0.46
C PHE A 101 1.64 3.51 0.65
N THR A 102 0.52 2.97 1.09
CA THR A 102 0.29 1.52 1.11
C THR A 102 0.05 0.99 -0.31
N PRO A 103 0.20 -0.31 -0.57
CA PRO A 103 -0.03 -0.87 -1.90
C PRO A 103 -1.41 -0.54 -2.49
N ILE A 104 -2.47 -0.56 -1.70
CA ILE A 104 -3.81 -0.19 -2.18
C ILE A 104 -3.90 1.30 -2.53
N GLN A 105 -3.22 2.17 -1.78
CA GLN A 105 -3.14 3.60 -2.11
C GLN A 105 -2.36 3.84 -3.40
N TYR A 106 -1.28 3.09 -3.65
CA TYR A 106 -0.58 3.14 -4.95
C TYR A 106 -1.48 2.70 -6.10
N GLN A 107 -2.34 1.69 -5.92
CA GLN A 107 -3.33 1.29 -6.94
C GLN A 107 -4.33 2.43 -7.23
N VAL A 108 -4.84 3.09 -6.18
CA VAL A 108 -5.70 4.27 -6.34
C VAL A 108 -4.98 5.37 -7.11
N LEU A 109 -3.74 5.71 -6.71
CA LEU A 109 -2.93 6.73 -7.37
C LEU A 109 -2.70 6.41 -8.84
N GLU A 110 -2.34 5.18 -9.16
CA GLU A 110 -2.15 4.75 -10.56
C GLU A 110 -3.43 4.93 -11.38
N LEU A 111 -4.57 4.54 -10.85
CA LEU A 111 -5.85 4.70 -11.54
C LEU A 111 -6.24 6.17 -11.68
N LEU A 112 -6.00 7.01 -10.66
CA LEU A 112 -6.23 8.45 -10.74
C LEU A 112 -5.35 9.09 -11.80
N ILE A 113 -4.04 8.79 -11.80
CA ILE A 113 -3.07 9.29 -12.78
C ILE A 113 -3.50 8.93 -14.21
N LYS A 114 -4.12 7.77 -14.41
CA LYS A 114 -4.57 7.30 -15.73
C LYS A 114 -5.88 7.93 -16.20
N HIS A 115 -6.77 8.28 -15.29
CA HIS A 115 -8.17 8.56 -15.64
C HIS A 115 -8.67 9.95 -15.27
N CYS A 116 -8.00 10.70 -14.38
CA CYS A 116 -8.43 12.05 -13.99
C CYS A 116 -7.86 13.14 -14.91
N ALA A 117 -8.29 14.39 -14.71
CA ALA A 117 -7.78 15.55 -15.46
C ALA A 117 -6.31 15.88 -15.10
N GLY A 118 -5.87 15.56 -13.90
CA GLY A 118 -4.47 15.71 -13.46
C GLY A 118 -4.29 15.40 -11.98
N VAL A 119 -3.06 14.98 -11.63
CA VAL A 119 -2.64 14.72 -10.23
C VAL A 119 -1.40 15.54 -9.93
N LYS A 120 -1.41 16.26 -8.81
CA LYS A 120 -0.23 16.90 -8.23
C LYS A 120 0.06 16.29 -6.87
N ILE A 121 1.29 15.84 -6.66
CA ILE A 121 1.72 15.20 -5.42
C ILE A 121 2.90 15.97 -4.86
N ALA A 122 2.75 16.50 -3.64
CA ALA A 122 3.85 17.11 -2.91
C ALA A 122 4.60 16.06 -2.08
N ILE A 123 5.91 16.05 -2.18
CA ILE A 123 6.79 15.13 -1.44
C ILE A 123 7.90 15.95 -0.78
N THR A 124 8.06 15.79 0.53
CA THR A 124 9.14 16.44 1.28
C THR A 124 10.44 15.67 1.09
N LEU A 125 11.40 16.33 0.45
CA LEU A 125 12.74 15.79 0.19
C LEU A 125 13.74 16.95 0.04
N PRO A 126 14.93 16.93 0.66
CA PRO A 126 15.98 17.91 0.40
C PRO A 126 16.39 17.93 -1.08
N GLU A 127 16.78 19.10 -1.58
CA GLU A 127 17.09 19.27 -3.00
C GLU A 127 18.27 18.40 -3.47
N ASP A 128 19.33 18.30 -2.66
CA ASP A 128 20.49 17.45 -2.94
C ASP A 128 20.12 15.96 -3.03
N GLU A 129 19.24 15.51 -2.13
CA GLU A 129 18.70 14.16 -2.14
C GLU A 129 17.81 13.90 -3.36
N PHE A 130 17.01 14.89 -3.76
CA PHE A 130 16.20 14.80 -4.99
C PHE A 130 17.07 14.69 -6.23
N GLN A 131 18.13 15.51 -6.36
CA GLN A 131 19.05 15.45 -7.51
C GLN A 131 19.82 14.11 -7.55
N SER A 132 20.24 13.62 -6.40
CA SER A 132 20.88 12.31 -6.27
C SER A 132 19.96 11.18 -6.76
N LEU A 133 18.71 11.19 -6.30
CA LEU A 133 17.70 10.19 -6.69
C LEU A 133 17.37 10.27 -8.19
N ARG A 134 17.25 11.49 -8.74
CA ARG A 134 17.02 11.71 -10.18
C ARG A 134 18.13 11.11 -11.02
N ASN A 135 19.38 11.29 -10.60
CA ASN A 135 20.55 10.73 -11.28
C ASN A 135 20.60 9.20 -11.18
N ALA A 136 20.22 8.63 -10.01
CA ALA A 136 20.14 7.19 -9.82
C ALA A 136 19.04 6.57 -10.68
N TYR A 137 17.89 7.21 -10.75
CA TYR A 137 16.77 6.77 -11.56
C TYR A 137 17.11 6.73 -13.06
N SER A 138 17.76 7.76 -13.58
CA SER A 138 18.18 7.81 -15.00
C SER A 138 19.19 6.71 -15.35
N LYS A 139 19.94 6.19 -14.38
CA LYS A 139 20.88 5.08 -14.54
C LYS A 139 20.25 3.69 -14.26
N GLY A 140 18.97 3.63 -13.93
CA GLY A 140 18.28 2.39 -13.57
C GLY A 140 18.78 1.76 -12.26
N ASN A 141 19.41 2.54 -11.38
CA ASN A 141 20.01 2.05 -10.14
C ASN A 141 19.12 2.41 -8.94
N ASN A 142 18.38 1.44 -8.44
CA ASN A 142 17.58 1.60 -7.22
C ASN A 142 18.42 1.15 -6.00
N ALA A 143 19.22 2.06 -5.45
CA ALA A 143 20.06 1.84 -4.29
C ALA A 143 19.57 2.61 -3.05
N ILE A 144 18.25 2.69 -2.85
CA ILE A 144 17.69 3.37 -1.67
C ILE A 144 17.89 2.50 -0.44
N SER A 145 18.70 2.97 0.51
CA SER A 145 18.93 2.28 1.76
C SER A 145 17.78 2.52 2.75
N LYS A 146 17.35 1.46 3.43
CA LYS A 146 16.31 1.55 4.49
C LYS A 146 16.71 2.43 5.67
N TYR A 147 17.98 2.73 5.82
CA TYR A 147 18.55 3.49 6.94
C TYR A 147 18.74 4.97 6.62
N GLU A 148 18.42 5.43 5.41
CA GLU A 148 18.48 6.82 5.05
C GLU A 148 17.32 7.62 5.65
N LEU A 149 17.56 8.86 6.03
CA LEU A 149 16.58 9.72 6.70
C LEU A 149 15.30 9.92 5.86
N PHE A 150 15.44 10.07 4.54
CA PHE A 150 14.34 10.30 3.61
C PHE A 150 14.01 9.08 2.75
N ASN A 151 14.30 7.86 3.23
CA ASN A 151 14.11 6.64 2.46
C ASN A 151 12.66 6.44 1.99
N LEU A 152 11.66 6.77 2.82
CA LEU A 152 10.24 6.65 2.46
C LEU A 152 9.85 7.62 1.34
N SER A 153 10.28 8.88 1.42
CA SER A 153 10.05 9.88 0.38
C SER A 153 10.75 9.50 -0.94
N LYS A 154 11.98 8.99 -0.86
CA LYS A 154 12.73 8.49 -2.03
C LYS A 154 12.05 7.30 -2.68
N ASP A 155 11.64 6.31 -1.89
CA ASP A 155 10.93 5.11 -2.37
C ASP A 155 9.57 5.50 -3.01
N THR A 156 8.88 6.46 -2.39
CA THR A 156 7.62 6.98 -2.92
C THR A 156 7.83 7.66 -4.28
N LEU A 157 8.81 8.54 -4.40
CA LEU A 157 9.12 9.21 -5.66
C LEU A 157 9.55 8.21 -6.74
N TRP A 158 10.33 7.19 -6.38
CA TRP A 158 10.72 6.12 -7.29
C TRP A 158 9.52 5.35 -7.81
N LYS A 159 8.62 4.91 -6.94
CA LYS A 159 7.40 4.17 -7.31
C LYS A 159 6.45 5.00 -8.17
N LEU A 160 6.30 6.30 -7.85
CA LEU A 160 5.48 7.19 -8.68
C LEU A 160 6.05 7.36 -10.09
N LYS A 161 7.37 7.53 -10.22
CA LYS A 161 8.03 7.57 -11.54
C LYS A 161 7.86 6.27 -12.31
N ASP A 162 7.94 5.14 -11.62
CA ASP A 162 7.72 3.83 -12.25
C ASP A 162 6.26 3.69 -12.75
N ILE A 163 5.27 4.15 -11.97
CA ILE A 163 3.87 4.21 -12.40
C ILE A 163 3.71 5.08 -13.65
N ILE A 164 4.30 6.26 -13.68
CA ILE A 164 4.25 7.19 -14.82
C ILE A 164 4.82 6.54 -16.06
N ASN A 165 6.03 5.96 -15.96
CA ASN A 165 6.73 5.36 -17.08
C ASN A 165 6.02 4.13 -17.66
N ARG A 166 5.59 3.19 -16.80
CA ARG A 166 4.92 1.95 -17.27
C ARG A 166 3.57 2.21 -17.93
N ASN A 167 2.93 3.35 -17.60
CA ASN A 167 1.65 3.75 -18.17
C ASN A 167 1.80 4.79 -19.31
N ASN A 168 3.01 5.18 -19.68
CA ASN A 168 3.31 6.20 -20.69
C ASN A 168 2.59 7.53 -20.46
N ILE A 169 2.53 7.97 -19.21
CA ILE A 169 1.87 9.21 -18.81
C ILE A 169 2.84 10.38 -18.97
N GLU A 170 2.36 11.49 -19.52
CA GLU A 170 3.13 12.72 -19.61
C GLU A 170 3.31 13.35 -18.24
N GLN A 171 4.55 13.54 -17.84
CA GLN A 171 4.91 14.23 -16.59
C GLN A 171 5.23 15.68 -16.88
N GLN A 172 4.57 16.60 -16.17
CA GLN A 172 4.95 18.01 -16.15
C GLN A 172 6.25 18.21 -15.35
N GLU A 173 6.86 19.37 -15.51
CA GLU A 173 8.08 19.73 -14.78
C GLU A 173 7.88 19.67 -13.26
N THR A 174 8.86 19.10 -12.57
CA THR A 174 8.86 19.06 -11.11
C THR A 174 9.23 20.44 -10.56
N VAL A 175 8.36 21.03 -9.76
CA VAL A 175 8.62 22.30 -9.08
C VAL A 175 9.26 22.02 -7.72
N ILE A 176 10.40 22.66 -7.46
CA ILE A 176 11.08 22.64 -6.16
C ILE A 176 10.72 23.96 -5.45
N VAL A 177 10.25 23.86 -4.19
CA VAL A 177 9.82 24.98 -3.37
C VAL A 177 10.67 25.11 -2.12
#